data_496c400c07ea6d3a42967269e1fe060e
#
_entry.id   496c400c07ea6d3a42967269e1fe060e
#
_cell.length_a   1.000
_cell.length_b   1.000
_cell.length_c   1.000
_cell.angle_alpha   90.00
_cell.angle_beta   90.00
_cell.angle_gamma   90.00
#
_symmetry.space_group_name_H-M   'P 1'
#
loop_
_entity.id
_entity.type
_entity.pdbx_description
1 polymer ?
#
loop_
_entity_poly.entity_id
_entity_poly.type
_entity_poly.pdbx_seq_one_letter_code
_entity_poly.pdbx_strand_id
1 'polypeptide(L)'
;ADQRNEVAVELCRGLELGQQEFTKYIPDYLGRFMLWLPPAELDELLDDLWVNLSAADSRVAASVLDTVGVVYEAYDTYRTRFPEADEAYRRRRQRLLGMLMRGLYGIDDAVRQEALYVLGRRVFGSAELGDHEKCRAFVLTERKLLAAYDEEPDHGLTFYYRAAMLGRLYRFMTEEQLFREGFDFGSPRPIAFFPGTFDPFTLSHKGIVRAIRDAGFEVLLAIDEFSWSKRTQPTRIRRRIAAMSVANEFHVHIFPEDFPVNIAN
;
A
#
# COMPACT_ATOMS: atom_id res chain seq x y z
N ALA A 1 -30.73 6.47 4.67
CA ALA A 1 -29.43 6.67 5.36
C ALA A 1 -29.26 5.64 6.49
N ASP A 2 -30.20 5.51 7.44
CA ASP A 2 -30.03 4.61 8.60
C ASP A 2 -29.75 3.15 8.25
N GLN A 3 -30.52 2.56 7.32
CA GLN A 3 -30.34 1.14 6.96
C GLN A 3 -28.99 0.82 6.31
N ARG A 4 -28.41 1.76 5.57
CA ARG A 4 -27.09 1.55 4.94
C ARG A 4 -25.99 1.54 5.99
N ASN A 5 -26.03 2.45 6.94
CA ASN A 5 -25.08 2.48 8.04
C ASN A 5 -25.19 1.22 8.93
N GLU A 6 -26.38 0.73 9.19
CA GLU A 6 -26.57 -0.54 9.93
C GLU A 6 -25.90 -1.71 9.19
N VAL A 7 -26.10 -1.84 7.88
CA VAL A 7 -25.47 -2.91 7.08
C VAL A 7 -23.96 -2.78 7.06
N ALA A 8 -23.41 -1.56 6.90
CA ALA A 8 -21.96 -1.33 6.93
C ALA A 8 -21.37 -1.73 8.28
N VAL A 9 -22.01 -1.33 9.40
CA VAL A 9 -21.59 -1.67 10.76
C VAL A 9 -21.61 -3.17 10.99
N GLU A 10 -22.67 -3.87 10.57
CA GLU A 10 -22.76 -5.32 10.74
C GLU A 10 -21.74 -6.09 9.89
N LEU A 11 -21.44 -5.62 8.67
CA LEU A 11 -20.39 -6.22 7.86
C LEU A 11 -18.99 -5.96 8.45
N CYS A 12 -18.74 -4.76 9.00
CA CYS A 12 -17.48 -4.47 9.70
C CYS A 12 -17.33 -5.33 10.96
N ARG A 13 -18.39 -5.50 11.76
CA ARG A 13 -18.40 -6.46 12.89
C ARG A 13 -18.14 -7.87 12.43
N GLY A 14 -18.65 -8.27 11.26
CA GLY A 14 -18.37 -9.55 10.66
C GLY A 14 -16.88 -9.76 10.35
N LEU A 15 -16.14 -8.72 9.95
CA LEU A 15 -14.67 -8.81 9.78
C LEU A 15 -13.98 -9.12 11.11
N GLU A 16 -14.45 -8.53 12.21
CA GLU A 16 -13.88 -8.75 13.55
C GLU A 16 -14.15 -10.15 14.08
N LEU A 17 -15.26 -10.77 13.70
CA LEU A 17 -15.65 -12.11 14.16
C LEU A 17 -14.82 -13.25 13.57
N GLY A 18 -14.09 -13.05 12.48
CA GLY A 18 -13.02 -13.84 11.82
C GLY A 18 -12.90 -15.37 11.96
N GLN A 19 -13.80 -16.05 12.69
CA GLN A 19 -13.64 -17.45 13.07
C GLN A 19 -14.58 -18.44 12.36
N GLN A 20 -15.51 -17.96 11.54
CA GLN A 20 -16.53 -18.82 10.94
C GLN A 20 -16.29 -18.98 9.43
N GLU A 21 -16.63 -20.13 8.86
CA GLU A 21 -16.42 -20.43 7.44
C GLU A 21 -17.06 -19.42 6.47
N PHE A 22 -18.14 -18.76 6.89
CA PHE A 22 -18.82 -17.77 6.06
C PHE A 22 -18.15 -16.38 6.09
N THR A 23 -17.31 -16.08 7.08
CA THR A 23 -16.65 -14.76 7.19
C THR A 23 -15.67 -14.50 6.06
N LYS A 24 -15.18 -15.54 5.38
CA LYS A 24 -14.31 -15.41 4.19
C LYS A 24 -14.96 -14.68 3.01
N TYR A 25 -16.28 -14.56 2.98
CA TYR A 25 -17.02 -13.85 1.92
C TYR A 25 -17.33 -12.40 2.30
N ILE A 26 -17.22 -12.05 3.58
CA ILE A 26 -17.55 -10.70 4.06
C ILE A 26 -16.72 -9.62 3.36
N PRO A 27 -15.41 -9.77 3.14
CA PRO A 27 -14.61 -8.78 2.43
C PRO A 27 -15.17 -8.44 1.04
N ASP A 28 -15.58 -9.44 0.26
CA ASP A 28 -16.14 -9.21 -1.07
C ASP A 28 -17.51 -8.49 -1.00
N TYR A 29 -18.37 -8.90 -0.09
CA TYR A 29 -19.68 -8.24 0.12
C TYR A 29 -19.52 -6.82 0.63
N LEU A 30 -18.66 -6.60 1.62
CA LEU A 30 -18.39 -5.26 2.17
C LEU A 30 -17.78 -4.35 1.09
N GLY A 31 -16.77 -4.82 0.37
CA GLY A 31 -16.14 -4.05 -0.70
C GLY A 31 -17.13 -3.64 -1.79
N ARG A 32 -18.00 -4.57 -2.23
CA ARG A 32 -19.07 -4.27 -3.19
C ARG A 32 -20.11 -3.32 -2.64
N PHE A 33 -20.48 -3.48 -1.37
CA PHE A 33 -21.41 -2.59 -0.68
C PHE A 33 -20.87 -1.17 -0.58
N MET A 34 -19.59 -0.99 -0.26
CA MET A 34 -18.91 0.31 -0.19
C MET A 34 -19.06 1.13 -1.48
N LEU A 35 -19.14 0.46 -2.64
CA LEU A 35 -19.34 1.12 -3.93
C LEU A 35 -20.77 1.71 -4.13
N TRP A 36 -21.65 1.54 -3.16
CA TRP A 36 -23.01 2.11 -3.14
C TRP A 36 -23.15 3.26 -2.12
N LEU A 37 -22.10 3.53 -1.33
CA LEU A 37 -22.12 4.57 -0.32
C LEU A 37 -21.85 5.94 -0.95
N PRO A 38 -22.49 7.01 -0.47
CA PRO A 38 -22.11 8.38 -0.80
C PRO A 38 -20.64 8.65 -0.43
N PRO A 39 -19.98 9.63 -1.09
CA PRO A 39 -18.55 9.90 -0.89
C PRO A 39 -18.13 10.13 0.58
N ALA A 40 -18.94 10.82 1.37
CA ALA A 40 -18.63 11.07 2.78
C ALA A 40 -18.67 9.78 3.61
N GLU A 41 -19.70 8.95 3.43
CA GLU A 41 -19.84 7.66 4.12
C GLU A 41 -18.74 6.68 3.69
N LEU A 42 -18.35 6.70 2.40
CA LEU A 42 -17.23 5.90 1.91
C LEU A 42 -15.91 6.32 2.58
N ASP A 43 -15.67 7.64 2.71
CA ASP A 43 -14.45 8.14 3.34
C ASP A 43 -14.38 7.78 4.84
N GLU A 44 -15.50 7.89 5.56
CA GLU A 44 -15.61 7.45 6.97
C GLU A 44 -15.30 5.96 7.12
N LEU A 45 -15.89 5.11 6.28
CA LEU A 45 -15.64 3.67 6.33
C LEU A 45 -14.19 3.32 5.96
N LEU A 46 -13.58 4.07 5.04
CA LEU A 46 -12.15 3.91 4.75
C LEU A 46 -11.26 4.34 5.93
N ASP A 47 -11.70 5.30 6.75
CA ASP A 47 -11.01 5.65 8.00
C ASP A 47 -11.09 4.50 9.02
N ASP A 48 -12.24 3.88 9.18
CA ASP A 48 -12.44 2.72 10.05
C ASP A 48 -11.61 1.52 9.60
N LEU A 49 -11.61 1.23 8.29
CA LEU A 49 -10.77 0.16 7.73
C LEU A 49 -9.28 0.44 7.92
N TRP A 50 -8.85 1.71 7.83
CA TRP A 50 -7.46 2.08 8.10
C TRP A 50 -7.07 1.78 9.55
N VAL A 51 -7.95 2.04 10.52
CA VAL A 51 -7.71 1.70 11.93
C VAL A 51 -7.62 0.19 12.11
N ASN A 52 -8.53 -0.56 11.50
CA ASN A 52 -8.59 -2.02 11.58
C ASN A 52 -7.41 -2.71 10.88
N LEU A 53 -6.81 -2.09 9.87
CA LEU A 53 -5.55 -2.57 9.25
C LEU A 53 -4.38 -2.61 10.24
N SER A 54 -4.44 -1.83 11.31
CA SER A 54 -3.45 -1.82 12.39
C SER A 54 -3.89 -2.64 13.61
N ALA A 55 -4.97 -3.41 13.50
CA ALA A 55 -5.47 -4.26 14.56
C ALA A 55 -4.46 -5.36 14.95
N ALA A 56 -4.54 -5.81 16.20
CA ALA A 56 -3.67 -6.88 16.70
C ALA A 56 -4.00 -8.26 16.08
N ASP A 57 -5.23 -8.45 15.60
CA ASP A 57 -5.62 -9.68 14.90
C ASP A 57 -5.30 -9.57 13.41
N SER A 58 -4.31 -10.35 12.98
CA SER A 58 -3.86 -10.41 11.59
C SER A 58 -4.95 -10.85 10.60
N ARG A 59 -5.93 -11.63 11.06
CA ARG A 59 -7.07 -12.05 10.22
C ARG A 59 -7.98 -10.88 9.88
N VAL A 60 -8.22 -9.99 10.85
CA VAL A 60 -8.96 -8.75 10.61
C VAL A 60 -8.21 -7.89 9.60
N ALA A 61 -6.92 -7.67 9.80
CA ALA A 61 -6.08 -6.89 8.89
C ALA A 61 -6.07 -7.49 7.46
N ALA A 62 -5.96 -8.82 7.33
CA ALA A 62 -6.03 -9.51 6.04
C ALA A 62 -7.40 -9.32 5.37
N SER A 63 -8.50 -9.47 6.11
CA SER A 63 -9.86 -9.23 5.60
C SER A 63 -10.08 -7.78 5.15
N VAL A 64 -9.48 -6.81 5.84
CA VAL A 64 -9.47 -5.40 5.42
C VAL A 64 -8.75 -5.25 4.08
N LEU A 65 -7.60 -5.91 3.89
CA LEU A 65 -6.86 -5.82 2.62
C LEU A 65 -7.65 -6.39 1.45
N ASP A 66 -8.33 -7.52 1.63
CA ASP A 66 -9.19 -8.09 0.58
C ASP A 66 -10.36 -7.15 0.26
N THR A 67 -11.03 -6.58 1.29
CA THR A 67 -12.08 -5.57 1.13
C THR A 67 -11.57 -4.37 0.31
N VAL A 68 -10.42 -3.83 0.68
CA VAL A 68 -9.77 -2.71 -0.02
C VAL A 68 -9.46 -3.08 -1.46
N GLY A 69 -9.00 -4.30 -1.71
CA GLY A 69 -8.75 -4.83 -3.05
C GLY A 69 -10.01 -4.85 -3.92
N VAL A 70 -11.14 -5.29 -3.37
CA VAL A 70 -12.44 -5.27 -4.09
C VAL A 70 -12.84 -3.84 -4.46
N VAL A 71 -12.73 -2.90 -3.50
CA VAL A 71 -13.06 -1.49 -3.77
C VAL A 71 -12.11 -0.92 -4.82
N TYR A 72 -10.81 -1.20 -4.72
CA TYR A 72 -9.81 -0.73 -5.69
C TYR A 72 -10.11 -1.23 -7.11
N GLU A 73 -10.35 -2.53 -7.26
CA GLU A 73 -10.61 -3.17 -8.54
C GLU A 73 -11.83 -2.56 -9.26
N ALA A 74 -12.92 -2.34 -8.53
CA ALA A 74 -14.20 -1.88 -9.08
C ALA A 74 -14.45 -0.36 -8.91
N TYR A 75 -13.43 0.44 -8.56
CA TYR A 75 -13.61 1.85 -8.25
C TYR A 75 -14.10 2.70 -9.43
N ASP A 76 -13.82 2.29 -10.67
CA ASP A 76 -14.35 2.98 -11.86
C ASP A 76 -15.87 2.88 -11.94
N THR A 77 -16.46 1.76 -11.49
CA THR A 77 -17.91 1.60 -11.35
C THR A 77 -18.48 2.55 -10.30
N TYR A 78 -17.75 2.81 -9.21
CA TYR A 78 -18.13 3.81 -8.22
C TYR A 78 -18.23 5.20 -8.85
N ARG A 79 -17.21 5.62 -9.62
CA ARG A 79 -17.16 6.93 -10.27
C ARG A 79 -18.32 7.14 -11.24
N THR A 80 -18.79 6.11 -11.91
CA THR A 80 -19.98 6.22 -12.80
C THR A 80 -21.26 6.52 -12.01
N ARG A 81 -21.35 6.05 -10.77
CA ARG A 81 -22.50 6.26 -9.88
C ARG A 81 -22.43 7.57 -9.12
N PHE A 82 -21.25 7.90 -8.62
CA PHE A 82 -20.96 9.12 -7.89
C PHE A 82 -19.88 9.90 -8.62
N PRO A 83 -20.26 10.75 -9.62
CA PRO A 83 -19.29 11.55 -10.35
C PRO A 83 -18.48 12.43 -9.39
N GLU A 84 -17.17 12.40 -9.55
CA GLU A 84 -16.22 13.15 -8.74
C GLU A 84 -15.14 13.80 -9.59
N ALA A 85 -14.52 14.87 -9.06
CA ALA A 85 -13.39 15.51 -9.69
C ALA A 85 -12.20 14.55 -9.80
N ASP A 86 -11.39 14.70 -10.83
CA ASP A 86 -10.22 13.83 -11.09
C ASP A 86 -9.22 13.80 -9.93
N GLU A 87 -9.11 14.90 -9.18
CA GLU A 87 -8.24 14.97 -8.02
C GLU A 87 -8.78 14.12 -6.86
N ALA A 88 -10.09 14.16 -6.58
CA ALA A 88 -10.72 13.33 -5.56
C ALA A 88 -10.62 11.84 -5.92
N TYR A 89 -10.88 11.51 -7.19
CA TYR A 89 -10.69 10.16 -7.72
C TYR A 89 -9.26 9.66 -7.50
N ARG A 90 -8.26 10.44 -7.92
CA ARG A 90 -6.84 10.07 -7.75
C ARG A 90 -6.47 9.90 -6.29
N ARG A 91 -6.92 10.80 -5.41
CA ARG A 91 -6.65 10.74 -3.98
C ARG A 91 -7.20 9.47 -3.34
N ARG A 92 -8.45 9.07 -3.64
CA ARG A 92 -9.03 7.84 -3.10
C ARG A 92 -8.34 6.59 -3.66
N ARG A 93 -8.03 6.56 -4.95
CA ARG A 93 -7.24 5.50 -5.56
C ARG A 93 -5.88 5.33 -4.87
N GLN A 94 -5.16 6.42 -4.66
CA GLN A 94 -3.88 6.40 -3.95
C GLN A 94 -4.05 5.96 -2.49
N ARG A 95 -5.11 6.38 -1.82
CA ARG A 95 -5.41 5.94 -0.46
C ARG A 95 -5.59 4.41 -0.39
N LEU A 96 -6.43 3.86 -1.25
CA LEU A 96 -6.66 2.41 -1.32
C LEU A 96 -5.37 1.65 -1.63
N LEU A 97 -4.63 2.08 -2.64
CA LEU A 97 -3.32 1.48 -2.99
C LEU A 97 -2.32 1.60 -1.83
N GLY A 98 -2.31 2.73 -1.13
CA GLY A 98 -1.49 2.96 0.07
C GLY A 98 -1.81 1.99 1.21
N MET A 99 -3.09 1.61 1.39
CA MET A 99 -3.48 0.59 2.36
C MET A 99 -2.92 -0.78 1.99
N LEU A 100 -2.96 -1.17 0.71
CA LEU A 100 -2.35 -2.42 0.23
C LEU A 100 -0.83 -2.42 0.44
N MET A 101 -0.17 -1.30 0.12
CA MET A 101 1.27 -1.16 0.37
C MET A 101 1.60 -1.22 1.87
N ARG A 102 0.77 -0.65 2.73
CA ARG A 102 0.93 -0.77 4.19
C ARG A 102 0.87 -2.22 4.65
N GLY A 103 -0.05 -3.02 4.12
CA GLY A 103 -0.13 -4.46 4.37
C GLY A 103 1.11 -5.21 3.91
N LEU A 104 1.64 -4.88 2.72
CA LEU A 104 2.85 -5.49 2.16
C LEU A 104 4.08 -5.31 3.08
N TYR A 105 4.18 -4.17 3.74
CA TYR A 105 5.25 -3.87 4.70
C TYR A 105 4.89 -4.25 6.15
N GLY A 106 3.77 -4.94 6.37
CA GLY A 106 3.32 -5.41 7.68
C GLY A 106 4.31 -6.37 8.35
N ILE A 107 4.26 -6.46 9.68
CA ILE A 107 5.11 -7.38 10.46
C ILE A 107 4.62 -8.83 10.32
N ASP A 108 3.31 -9.01 10.27
CA ASP A 108 2.65 -10.31 10.24
C ASP A 108 2.66 -10.94 8.86
N ASP A 109 3.04 -12.22 8.79
CA ASP A 109 3.15 -12.97 7.53
C ASP A 109 1.81 -13.14 6.81
N ALA A 110 0.73 -13.37 7.55
CA ALA A 110 -0.60 -13.53 6.94
C ALA A 110 -1.07 -12.23 6.29
N VAL A 111 -0.80 -11.08 6.92
CA VAL A 111 -1.10 -9.76 6.37
C VAL A 111 -0.28 -9.50 5.10
N ARG A 112 1.01 -9.84 5.11
CA ARG A 112 1.87 -9.69 3.91
C ARG A 112 1.42 -10.60 2.76
N GLN A 113 1.07 -11.86 3.09
CA GLN A 113 0.57 -12.83 2.11
C GLN A 113 -0.71 -12.33 1.45
N GLU A 114 -1.64 -11.79 2.24
CA GLU A 114 -2.88 -11.23 1.72
C GLU A 114 -2.62 -10.00 0.85
N ALA A 115 -1.74 -9.09 1.29
CA ALA A 115 -1.35 -7.93 0.48
C ALA A 115 -0.77 -8.36 -0.88
N LEU A 116 0.13 -9.36 -0.90
CA LEU A 116 0.70 -9.91 -2.14
C LEU A 116 -0.38 -10.56 -3.02
N TYR A 117 -1.30 -11.30 -2.42
CA TYR A 117 -2.40 -11.93 -3.14
C TYR A 117 -3.30 -10.89 -3.80
N VAL A 118 -3.71 -9.87 -3.04
CA VAL A 118 -4.59 -8.80 -3.52
C VAL A 118 -3.90 -7.97 -4.60
N LEU A 119 -2.66 -7.52 -4.39
CA LEU A 119 -1.88 -6.80 -5.39
C LEU A 119 -1.73 -7.62 -6.68
N GLY A 120 -1.39 -8.89 -6.55
CA GLY A 120 -1.20 -9.77 -7.69
C GLY A 120 -2.50 -10.07 -8.45
N ARG A 121 -3.61 -10.28 -7.74
CA ARG A 121 -4.87 -10.72 -8.34
C ARG A 121 -5.77 -9.57 -8.73
N ARG A 122 -6.00 -8.61 -7.81
CA ARG A 122 -7.00 -7.54 -8.01
C ARG A 122 -6.40 -6.25 -8.61
N VAL A 123 -5.08 -6.11 -8.59
CA VAL A 123 -4.43 -4.96 -9.23
C VAL A 123 -3.80 -5.41 -10.55
N PHE A 124 -2.65 -6.07 -10.52
CA PHE A 124 -1.89 -6.37 -11.74
C PHE A 124 -2.46 -7.52 -12.58
N GLY A 125 -3.16 -8.46 -11.97
CA GLY A 125 -3.80 -9.59 -12.65
C GLY A 125 -5.31 -9.44 -12.84
N SER A 126 -5.90 -8.30 -12.53
CA SER A 126 -7.33 -8.07 -12.69
C SER A 126 -7.74 -8.00 -14.17
N ALA A 127 -8.86 -8.63 -14.50
CA ALA A 127 -9.51 -8.46 -15.79
C ALA A 127 -10.50 -7.28 -15.81
N GLU A 128 -10.92 -6.80 -14.64
CA GLU A 128 -11.91 -5.72 -14.49
C GLU A 128 -11.23 -4.34 -14.42
N LEU A 129 -10.02 -4.26 -13.82
CA LEU A 129 -9.28 -3.02 -13.70
C LEU A 129 -8.71 -2.59 -15.05
N GLY A 130 -9.00 -1.35 -15.46
CA GLY A 130 -8.50 -0.78 -16.70
C GLY A 130 -6.95 -0.68 -16.71
N ASP A 131 -6.36 -0.87 -17.90
CA ASP A 131 -4.89 -0.92 -18.05
C ASP A 131 -4.20 0.38 -17.64
N HIS A 132 -4.81 1.52 -17.96
CA HIS A 132 -4.31 2.82 -17.51
C HIS A 132 -4.15 2.90 -15.98
N GLU A 133 -5.11 2.33 -15.21
CA GLU A 133 -5.01 2.31 -13.74
C GLU A 133 -3.98 1.29 -13.24
N LYS A 134 -3.79 0.17 -13.95
CA LYS A 134 -2.70 -0.77 -13.65
C LYS A 134 -1.33 -0.11 -13.87
N CYS A 135 -1.16 0.60 -14.99
CA CYS A 135 0.07 1.34 -15.28
C CYS A 135 0.33 2.41 -14.21
N ARG A 136 -0.71 3.15 -13.82
CA ARG A 136 -0.59 4.14 -12.76
C ARG A 136 -0.20 3.49 -11.41
N ALA A 137 -0.85 2.39 -11.06
CA ALA A 137 -0.49 1.64 -9.84
C ALA A 137 0.97 1.16 -9.90
N PHE A 138 1.42 0.65 -11.04
CA PHE A 138 2.79 0.21 -11.23
C PHE A 138 3.78 1.35 -11.05
N VAL A 139 3.62 2.46 -11.77
CA VAL A 139 4.50 3.64 -11.68
C VAL A 139 4.61 4.20 -10.26
N LEU A 140 3.52 4.11 -9.46
CA LEU A 140 3.53 4.57 -8.07
C LEU A 140 4.19 3.58 -7.10
N THR A 141 4.29 2.31 -7.46
CA THR A 141 4.65 1.25 -6.50
C THR A 141 5.89 0.45 -6.86
N GLU A 142 6.41 0.54 -8.10
CA GLU A 142 7.46 -0.35 -8.60
C GLU A 142 8.69 -0.38 -7.68
N ARG A 143 9.18 0.79 -7.24
CA ARG A 143 10.35 0.87 -6.34
C ARG A 143 10.06 0.25 -4.97
N LYS A 144 8.84 0.49 -4.44
CA LYS A 144 8.42 -0.10 -3.16
C LYS A 144 8.24 -1.60 -3.27
N LEU A 145 7.68 -2.08 -4.38
CA LEU A 145 7.56 -3.52 -4.64
C LEU A 145 8.95 -4.16 -4.69
N LEU A 146 9.89 -3.59 -5.43
CA LEU A 146 11.26 -4.08 -5.51
C LEU A 146 11.95 -4.06 -4.14
N ALA A 147 11.87 -2.95 -3.40
CA ALA A 147 12.46 -2.85 -2.08
C ALA A 147 11.87 -3.87 -1.08
N ALA A 148 10.57 -4.16 -1.15
CA ALA A 148 9.95 -5.17 -0.29
C ALA A 148 10.45 -6.59 -0.57
N TYR A 149 10.97 -6.87 -1.78
CA TYR A 149 11.59 -8.16 -2.10
C TYR A 149 13.03 -8.29 -1.61
N ASP A 150 13.72 -7.17 -1.41
CA ASP A 150 15.14 -7.15 -1.02
C ASP A 150 15.33 -7.30 0.51
N GLU A 151 14.34 -7.00 1.32
CA GLU A 151 14.51 -6.83 2.76
C GLU A 151 14.71 -8.13 3.57
N GLU A 152 14.13 -9.27 3.17
CA GLU A 152 14.30 -10.56 3.89
C GLU A 152 14.06 -11.78 3.00
N PRO A 153 14.81 -12.86 3.20
CA PRO A 153 14.48 -14.15 2.55
C PRO A 153 13.14 -14.65 3.09
N ASP A 154 12.27 -15.00 2.17
CA ASP A 154 10.97 -15.55 2.51
C ASP A 154 11.05 -16.99 2.97
N HIS A 155 10.27 -17.32 3.97
CA HIS A 155 10.09 -18.67 4.46
C HIS A 155 8.65 -19.15 4.20
N GLY A 156 8.52 -20.42 3.84
CA GLY A 156 7.23 -21.09 3.72
C GLY A 156 6.29 -20.47 2.67
N LEU A 157 5.05 -20.22 3.07
CA LEU A 157 4.00 -19.79 2.15
C LEU A 157 4.24 -18.38 1.56
N THR A 158 4.90 -17.50 2.26
CA THR A 158 5.19 -16.14 1.78
C THR A 158 6.00 -16.16 0.49
N PHE A 159 6.94 -17.10 0.36
CA PHE A 159 7.69 -17.33 -0.88
C PHE A 159 6.75 -17.59 -2.08
N TYR A 160 5.76 -18.46 -1.92
CA TYR A 160 4.82 -18.78 -3.00
C TYR A 160 3.93 -17.59 -3.38
N TYR A 161 3.48 -16.82 -2.40
CA TYR A 161 2.70 -15.60 -2.66
C TYR A 161 3.52 -14.55 -3.41
N ARG A 162 4.78 -14.36 -3.05
CA ARG A 162 5.71 -13.48 -3.78
C ARG A 162 5.94 -13.98 -5.20
N ALA A 163 6.24 -15.24 -5.38
CA ALA A 163 6.46 -15.82 -6.70
C ALA A 163 5.22 -15.68 -7.60
N ALA A 164 4.03 -15.93 -7.06
CA ALA A 164 2.78 -15.75 -7.80
C ALA A 164 2.52 -14.29 -8.18
N MET A 165 2.79 -13.35 -7.27
CA MET A 165 2.66 -11.92 -7.54
C MET A 165 3.67 -11.46 -8.61
N LEU A 166 4.93 -11.85 -8.50
CA LEU A 166 5.96 -11.55 -9.51
C LEU A 166 5.59 -12.09 -10.88
N GLY A 167 5.06 -13.32 -10.95
CA GLY A 167 4.61 -13.91 -12.22
C GLY A 167 3.49 -13.10 -12.88
N ARG A 168 2.54 -12.56 -12.09
CA ARG A 168 1.49 -11.67 -12.61
C ARG A 168 2.04 -10.31 -13.04
N LEU A 169 2.92 -9.74 -12.24
CA LEU A 169 3.59 -8.47 -12.55
C LEU A 169 4.42 -8.59 -13.83
N TYR A 170 5.22 -9.67 -13.97
CA TYR A 170 5.99 -9.92 -15.17
C TYR A 170 5.11 -10.03 -16.43
N ARG A 171 3.99 -10.76 -16.34
CA ARG A 171 3.04 -10.87 -17.45
C ARG A 171 2.48 -9.50 -17.82
N PHE A 172 2.00 -8.75 -16.83
CA PHE A 172 1.46 -7.41 -17.03
C PHE A 172 2.51 -6.48 -17.70
N MET A 173 3.75 -6.46 -17.20
CA MET A 173 4.82 -5.64 -17.78
C MET A 173 5.13 -6.05 -19.23
N THR A 174 5.14 -7.36 -19.50
CA THR A 174 5.41 -7.88 -20.85
C THR A 174 4.29 -7.51 -21.81
N GLU A 175 3.04 -7.66 -21.40
CA GLU A 175 1.86 -7.27 -22.21
C GLU A 175 1.87 -5.78 -22.52
N GLU A 176 2.18 -4.93 -21.51
CA GLU A 176 2.26 -3.49 -21.68
C GLU A 176 3.37 -3.08 -22.68
N GLN A 177 4.57 -3.70 -22.56
CA GLN A 177 5.70 -3.39 -23.43
C GLN A 177 5.50 -3.87 -24.88
N LEU A 178 4.91 -5.05 -25.08
CA LEU A 178 4.84 -5.69 -26.40
C LEU A 178 3.59 -5.30 -27.20
N PHE A 179 2.49 -5.01 -26.51
CA PHE A 179 1.18 -4.87 -27.17
C PHE A 179 0.50 -3.52 -26.91
N ARG A 180 1.14 -2.62 -26.13
CA ARG A 180 0.57 -1.32 -25.75
C ARG A 180 1.62 -0.22 -25.80
N GLU A 181 1.28 0.95 -25.29
CA GLU A 181 2.13 2.15 -25.32
C GLU A 181 3.30 2.12 -24.34
N GLY A 182 3.35 1.12 -23.44
CA GLY A 182 4.33 1.02 -22.38
C GLY A 182 4.00 1.91 -21.17
N PHE A 183 5.00 2.16 -20.32
CA PHE A 183 4.81 2.89 -19.07
C PHE A 183 5.21 4.35 -19.21
N ASP A 184 4.32 5.26 -18.87
CA ASP A 184 4.63 6.67 -18.71
C ASP A 184 5.01 6.97 -17.24
N PHE A 185 6.29 7.16 -16.98
CA PHE A 185 6.79 7.57 -15.67
C PHE A 185 6.69 9.08 -15.45
N GLY A 186 6.20 9.82 -16.42
CA GLY A 186 6.14 11.27 -16.36
C GLY A 186 7.51 11.96 -16.36
N SER A 187 7.51 13.26 -16.06
CA SER A 187 8.75 14.01 -15.92
C SER A 187 9.46 13.64 -14.62
N PRO A 188 10.80 13.43 -14.65
CA PRO A 188 11.57 13.17 -13.44
C PRO A 188 11.36 14.28 -12.40
N ARG A 189 11.06 13.90 -11.17
CA ARG A 189 11.01 14.84 -10.05
C ARG A 189 12.42 15.12 -9.55
N PRO A 190 12.72 16.33 -9.07
CA PRO A 190 13.97 16.58 -8.37
C PRO A 190 14.05 15.68 -7.12
N ILE A 191 15.25 15.21 -6.82
CA ILE A 191 15.49 14.30 -5.70
C ILE A 191 15.85 15.13 -4.47
N ALA A 192 15.16 14.86 -3.35
CA ALA A 192 15.50 15.32 -2.02
C ALA A 192 16.09 14.17 -1.22
N PHE A 193 17.32 14.31 -0.79
CA PHE A 193 18.00 13.36 0.06
C PHE A 193 17.79 13.76 1.52
N PHE A 194 17.18 12.88 2.32
CA PHE A 194 16.88 13.12 3.71
C PHE A 194 17.60 12.11 4.60
N PRO A 195 18.83 12.45 5.05
CA PRO A 195 19.61 11.58 5.91
C PRO A 195 19.19 11.69 7.38
N GLY A 196 19.34 10.59 8.12
CA GLY A 196 19.11 10.60 9.55
C GLY A 196 19.32 9.24 10.23
N THR A 197 19.53 9.27 11.52
CA THR A 197 19.65 8.05 12.32
C THR A 197 18.31 7.31 12.47
N PHE A 198 17.20 8.05 12.53
CA PHE A 198 15.82 7.55 12.62
C PHE A 198 15.63 6.42 13.65
N ASP A 199 15.95 6.70 14.91
CA ASP A 199 15.84 5.74 16.00
C ASP A 199 14.85 6.20 17.11
N PRO A 200 13.54 5.93 16.92
CA PRO A 200 12.88 5.44 15.72
C PRO A 200 12.51 6.55 14.72
N PHE A 201 12.01 6.17 13.54
CA PHE A 201 11.35 7.08 12.62
C PHE A 201 10.01 7.53 13.23
N THR A 202 9.85 8.83 13.48
CA THR A 202 8.70 9.40 14.19
C THR A 202 7.68 10.08 13.28
N LEU A 203 6.52 10.44 13.82
CA LEU A 203 5.51 11.23 13.10
C LEU A 203 6.04 12.61 12.67
N SER A 204 6.98 13.21 13.42
CA SER A 204 7.62 14.46 13.01
C SER A 204 8.47 14.26 11.76
N HIS A 205 9.26 13.18 11.69
CA HIS A 205 10.00 12.81 10.49
C HIS A 205 9.05 12.59 9.30
N LYS A 206 7.94 11.88 9.53
CA LYS A 206 6.92 11.66 8.50
C LYS A 206 6.30 12.97 8.01
N GLY A 207 6.06 13.92 8.91
CA GLY A 207 5.56 15.26 8.56
C GLY A 207 6.53 16.02 7.65
N ILE A 208 7.84 16.00 7.96
CA ILE A 208 8.87 16.64 7.14
C ILE A 208 8.92 15.99 5.75
N VAL A 209 8.96 14.66 5.69
CA VAL A 209 8.98 13.89 4.43
C VAL A 209 7.77 14.25 3.55
N ARG A 210 6.59 14.33 4.13
CA ARG A 210 5.37 14.76 3.41
C ARG A 210 5.50 16.17 2.86
N ALA A 211 5.99 17.11 3.65
CA ALA A 211 6.17 18.49 3.21
C ALA A 211 7.15 18.58 2.02
N ILE A 212 8.26 17.83 2.06
CA ILE A 212 9.22 17.78 0.95
C ILE A 212 8.58 17.15 -0.29
N ARG A 213 7.89 16.03 -0.15
CA ARG A 213 7.15 15.38 -1.25
C ARG A 213 6.10 16.31 -1.87
N ASP A 214 5.33 17.01 -1.03
CA ASP A 214 4.25 17.89 -1.47
C ASP A 214 4.80 19.15 -2.15
N ALA A 215 6.07 19.50 -1.89
CA ALA A 215 6.82 20.50 -2.66
C ALA A 215 7.29 20.00 -4.04
N GLY A 216 6.96 18.76 -4.41
CA GLY A 216 7.21 18.20 -5.74
C GLY A 216 8.47 17.35 -5.86
N PHE A 217 9.11 16.98 -4.77
CA PHE A 217 10.33 16.17 -4.76
C PHE A 217 10.02 14.67 -4.69
N GLU A 218 10.96 13.89 -5.22
CA GLU A 218 11.13 12.47 -4.90
C GLU A 218 12.04 12.40 -3.66
N VAL A 219 11.57 11.77 -2.57
CA VAL A 219 12.30 11.76 -1.30
C VAL A 219 13.03 10.44 -1.11
N LEU A 220 14.34 10.51 -0.88
CA LEU A 220 15.18 9.37 -0.54
C LEU A 220 15.60 9.47 0.94
N LEU A 221 15.11 8.53 1.76
CA LEU A 221 15.50 8.40 3.17
C LEU A 221 16.79 7.61 3.26
N ALA A 222 17.85 8.23 3.73
CA ALA A 222 19.13 7.56 4.00
C ALA A 222 19.29 7.34 5.50
N ILE A 223 19.35 6.07 5.89
CA ILE A 223 19.47 5.68 7.29
C ILE A 223 20.95 5.52 7.62
N ASP A 224 21.42 6.36 8.51
CA ASP A 224 22.81 6.37 8.94
C ASP A 224 23.16 5.06 9.68
N GLU A 225 24.28 4.44 9.32
CA GLU A 225 24.73 3.21 9.96
C GLU A 225 25.16 3.44 11.40
N PHE A 226 25.80 4.59 11.67
CA PHE A 226 26.37 4.92 12.95
C PHE A 226 25.86 6.26 13.48
N SER A 227 25.57 6.26 14.78
CA SER A 227 25.45 7.52 15.52
C SER A 227 26.61 7.62 16.53
N TRP A 228 27.48 8.60 16.36
CA TRP A 228 28.61 8.85 17.25
C TRP A 228 28.18 9.26 18.66
N SER A 229 26.97 9.75 18.83
CA SER A 229 26.48 10.36 20.07
C SER A 229 25.45 9.54 20.83
N LYS A 230 24.91 8.45 20.24
CA LYS A 230 23.81 7.70 20.85
C LYS A 230 23.97 6.20 20.63
N ARG A 231 23.55 5.40 21.63
CA ARG A 231 23.26 3.99 21.39
C ARG A 231 22.00 3.87 20.56
N THR A 232 22.09 3.26 19.39
CA THR A 232 20.99 3.10 18.46
C THR A 232 20.62 1.63 18.31
N GLN A 233 19.36 1.38 17.91
CA GLN A 233 18.94 0.06 17.45
C GLN A 233 19.74 -0.32 16.19
N PRO A 234 19.90 -1.63 15.90
CA PRO A 234 20.53 -2.08 14.67
C PRO A 234 19.94 -1.42 13.44
N THR A 235 20.76 -1.07 12.47
CA THR A 235 20.34 -0.36 11.23
C THR A 235 19.20 -1.07 10.53
N ARG A 236 19.23 -2.39 10.44
CA ARG A 236 18.17 -3.20 9.84
C ARG A 236 16.80 -2.96 10.51
N ILE A 237 16.75 -2.88 11.84
CA ILE A 237 15.49 -2.61 12.57
C ILE A 237 14.99 -1.19 12.26
N ARG A 238 15.89 -0.21 12.27
CA ARG A 238 15.56 1.19 11.98
C ARG A 238 15.05 1.36 10.54
N ARG A 239 15.69 0.70 9.57
CA ARG A 239 15.26 0.65 8.18
C ARG A 239 13.86 0.07 8.05
N ARG A 240 13.61 -1.08 8.68
CA ARG A 240 12.28 -1.72 8.65
C ARG A 240 11.19 -0.81 9.23
N ILE A 241 11.45 -0.16 10.37
CA ILE A 241 10.51 0.79 10.98
C ILE A 241 10.26 1.98 10.04
N ALA A 242 11.30 2.54 9.41
CA ALA A 242 11.16 3.63 8.46
C ALA A 242 10.37 3.17 7.22
N ALA A 243 10.71 2.03 6.63
CA ALA A 243 10.02 1.46 5.48
C ALA A 243 8.52 1.24 5.75
N MET A 244 8.18 0.62 6.90
CA MET A 244 6.79 0.47 7.33
C MET A 244 6.07 1.81 7.50
N SER A 245 6.76 2.81 8.04
CA SER A 245 6.19 4.13 8.31
C SER A 245 5.85 4.91 7.05
N VAL A 246 6.63 4.71 5.98
CA VAL A 246 6.43 5.38 4.67
C VAL A 246 5.88 4.46 3.58
N ALA A 247 5.43 3.25 3.93
CA ALA A 247 4.91 2.28 2.96
C ALA A 247 3.78 2.87 2.10
N ASN A 248 2.90 3.66 2.70
CA ASN A 248 1.78 4.34 2.05
C ASN A 248 2.09 5.76 1.56
N GLU A 249 3.34 6.21 1.63
CA GLU A 249 3.76 7.52 1.12
C GLU A 249 4.43 7.33 -0.25
N PHE A 250 3.68 7.59 -1.33
CA PHE A 250 4.23 7.54 -2.68
C PHE A 250 5.25 8.67 -2.89
N HIS A 251 6.22 8.45 -3.77
CA HIS A 251 7.37 9.35 -3.99
C HIS A 251 8.29 9.50 -2.77
N VAL A 252 8.25 8.54 -1.84
CA VAL A 252 9.14 8.44 -0.68
C VAL A 252 9.72 7.04 -0.64
N HIS A 253 11.03 6.91 -0.67
CA HIS A 253 11.74 5.63 -0.77
C HIS A 253 12.84 5.55 0.28
N ILE A 254 13.17 4.32 0.68
CA ILE A 254 14.36 4.06 1.48
C ILE A 254 15.56 3.94 0.53
N PHE A 255 16.64 4.64 0.84
CA PHE A 255 17.88 4.54 0.07
C PHE A 255 18.49 3.13 0.21
N PRO A 256 18.94 2.47 -0.88
CA PRO A 256 19.49 1.11 -0.82
C PRO A 256 20.69 0.97 0.14
N GLU A 257 20.84 -0.18 0.79
CA GLU A 257 21.93 -0.45 1.74
C GLU A 257 23.32 -0.49 1.10
N ASP A 258 23.39 -0.95 -0.15
CA ASP A 258 24.64 -1.14 -0.87
C ASP A 258 25.36 0.16 -1.28
N PHE A 259 24.71 1.29 -1.05
CA PHE A 259 25.31 2.58 -1.27
C PHE A 259 25.81 3.14 0.07
N PRO A 260 27.12 3.08 0.35
CA PRO A 260 27.65 3.67 1.57
C PRO A 260 27.46 5.18 1.55
N VAL A 261 26.54 5.65 2.36
CA VAL A 261 26.32 7.08 2.57
C VAL A 261 27.19 7.53 3.73
N ASN A 262 28.27 8.21 3.45
CA ASN A 262 29.04 8.90 4.47
C ASN A 262 28.58 10.35 4.56
N ILE A 263 27.73 10.63 5.54
CA ILE A 263 27.14 11.96 5.75
C ILE A 263 28.13 12.92 6.44
N ALA A 264 29.27 12.43 6.89
CA ALA A 264 30.28 13.21 7.60
C ALA A 264 31.20 14.03 6.66
N ASN A 265 31.03 13.92 5.35
CA ASN A 265 31.80 14.67 4.34
C ASN A 265 30.92 15.61 3.56
#